data_eaccef1280c668cd093f9e4bf2124787
#
_entry.id   eaccef1280c668cd093f9e4bf2124787
#
_cell.length_a   1.000
_cell.length_b   1.000
_cell.length_c   1.000
_cell.angle_alpha   90.00
_cell.angle_beta   90.00
_cell.angle_gamma   90.00
#
_symmetry.space_group_name_H-M   'P 1'
#
loop_
_entity.id
_entity.type
_entity.pdbx_description
1 polymer ?
#
loop_
_entity_poly.entity_id
_entity_poly.type
_entity_poly.pdbx_seq_one_letter_code
_entity_poly.pdbx_strand_id
1 'polypeptide(L)'
;MKKKTFLCLILTAAIFLSAFSTFRNEQGMDGANVVSSVTPEDTADCGAIWANKFSTKGFSCNSIPIMGANGIYIVNSNTLYELSYANGQVLRKTTLKEKMDSVCNMLLEEHFLYIPLANGTMECVDINSMTSLWQSESFGGQSLSTTFYHNGYLYAGTTNVLSNGTTTGLFYCLNAKDGSTVWTYEDKDHPGGYYWSGAIVYEDALYFTGDNGILVSHSLTESVVYDTAVLTTANIRAGLTYHKETDALYTVAKDGTLFQIQCGNQKITKVSSGKIMNGANFVTCTSTPTIYNNRLYVGCMADQYGYVCIMDALTLKPIYQVKGFQNAEVKSSPLVSTRGSSTGEVTVYFSMNALPGGLYAFKDTEGNLL
;
A
#
# COMPACT_ATOMS: atom_id res chain seq x y z
N MET A 1 14.46 42.94 -13.57
CA MET A 1 13.86 42.20 -12.43
C MET A 1 12.90 41.08 -12.83
N LYS A 2 12.42 40.94 -14.09
CA LYS A 2 11.44 39.91 -14.49
C LYS A 2 12.01 38.50 -14.76
N LYS A 3 13.31 38.34 -15.02
CA LYS A 3 13.93 37.02 -15.31
C LYS A 3 14.19 36.15 -14.08
N LYS A 4 14.38 36.73 -12.89
CA LYS A 4 14.65 35.96 -11.66
C LYS A 4 13.40 35.30 -11.07
N THR A 5 12.23 35.94 -11.23
CA THR A 5 10.96 35.42 -10.73
C THR A 5 10.48 34.21 -11.56
N PHE A 6 10.76 34.20 -12.87
CA PHE A 6 10.38 33.07 -13.73
C PHE A 6 11.22 31.82 -13.48
N LEU A 7 12.52 31.99 -13.15
CA LEU A 7 13.39 30.88 -12.80
C LEU A 7 13.01 30.24 -11.45
N CYS A 8 12.55 31.03 -10.50
CA CYS A 8 12.11 30.56 -9.20
C CYS A 8 10.79 29.76 -9.30
N LEU A 9 9.86 30.15 -10.18
CA LEU A 9 8.60 29.42 -10.41
C LEU A 9 8.83 28.08 -11.13
N ILE A 10 9.79 28.02 -12.06
CA ILE A 10 10.16 26.76 -12.74
C ILE A 10 10.88 25.81 -11.77
N LEU A 11 11.74 26.33 -10.90
CA LEU A 11 12.42 25.51 -9.89
C LEU A 11 11.45 24.97 -8.83
N THR A 12 10.52 25.78 -8.37
CA THR A 12 9.47 25.32 -7.44
C THR A 12 8.51 24.33 -8.10
N ALA A 13 8.13 24.51 -9.34
CA ALA A 13 7.31 23.54 -10.08
C ALA A 13 8.06 22.22 -10.33
N ALA A 14 9.37 22.28 -10.64
CA ALA A 14 10.20 21.10 -10.83
C ALA A 14 10.43 20.33 -9.51
N ILE A 15 10.60 21.03 -8.39
CA ILE A 15 10.72 20.41 -7.06
C ILE A 15 9.38 19.79 -6.63
N PHE A 16 8.23 20.42 -6.92
CA PHE A 16 6.92 19.83 -6.69
C PHE A 16 6.68 18.59 -7.57
N LEU A 17 7.05 18.63 -8.85
CA LEU A 17 6.91 17.48 -9.74
C LEU A 17 7.81 16.29 -9.33
N SER A 18 9.02 16.53 -8.84
CA SER A 18 9.90 15.47 -8.34
C SER A 18 9.43 14.89 -7.01
N ALA A 19 8.86 15.70 -6.11
CA ALA A 19 8.28 15.21 -4.86
C ALA A 19 7.02 14.34 -5.08
N PHE A 20 6.26 14.61 -6.15
CA PHE A 20 5.07 13.82 -6.50
C PHE A 20 5.41 12.51 -7.24
N SER A 21 6.55 12.39 -7.92
CA SER A 21 6.95 11.17 -8.61
C SER A 21 7.42 10.07 -7.65
N THR A 22 7.99 10.43 -6.50
CA THR A 22 8.50 9.48 -5.50
C THR A 22 7.40 8.77 -4.69
N PHE A 23 6.18 9.30 -4.63
CA PHE A 23 5.07 8.64 -3.92
C PHE A 23 4.43 7.46 -4.67
N ARG A 24 4.76 7.18 -5.92
CA ARG A 24 3.91 6.42 -6.82
C ARG A 24 4.37 5.00 -7.12
N ASN A 25 5.66 4.72 -7.09
CA ASN A 25 6.21 3.42 -7.52
C ASN A 25 7.05 2.70 -6.45
N GLU A 26 7.07 3.22 -5.22
CA GLU A 26 7.94 2.70 -4.16
C GLU A 26 7.21 1.83 -3.14
N GLN A 27 5.98 1.38 -3.41
CA GLN A 27 5.32 0.45 -2.51
C GLN A 27 6.14 -0.83 -2.38
N GLY A 28 6.59 -1.09 -1.15
CA GLY A 28 7.42 -2.23 -0.84
C GLY A 28 8.93 -2.03 -1.05
N MET A 29 9.38 -0.98 -1.73
CA MET A 29 10.81 -0.70 -1.86
C MET A 29 11.41 -0.10 -0.58
N ASP A 30 12.74 -0.17 -0.43
CA ASP A 30 13.44 0.49 0.69
C ASP A 30 13.16 2.00 0.66
N GLY A 31 12.74 2.54 1.81
CA GLY A 31 12.28 3.92 1.92
C GLY A 31 10.80 4.16 1.56
N ALA A 32 10.04 3.16 1.15
CA ALA A 32 8.60 3.28 0.94
C ALA A 32 7.90 3.78 2.22
N ASN A 33 6.98 4.75 2.08
CA ASN A 33 6.34 5.48 3.18
C ASN A 33 7.30 6.27 4.08
N VAL A 34 8.52 6.56 3.63
CA VAL A 34 9.46 7.48 4.29
C VAL A 34 9.53 8.78 3.51
N VAL A 35 9.27 9.91 4.15
CA VAL A 35 9.20 11.22 3.49
C VAL A 35 9.99 12.28 4.26
N SER A 36 10.53 13.27 3.54
CA SER A 36 11.36 14.34 4.12
C SER A 36 10.81 15.76 3.95
N SER A 37 9.75 15.96 3.15
CA SER A 37 9.37 17.32 2.72
C SER A 37 7.88 17.64 2.68
N VAL A 38 6.99 16.65 2.74
CA VAL A 38 5.55 16.85 2.49
C VAL A 38 4.67 16.76 3.74
N THR A 39 5.27 16.44 4.88
CA THR A 39 4.55 16.40 6.16
C THR A 39 4.67 17.73 6.90
N PRO A 40 3.74 18.07 7.81
CA PRO A 40 3.92 19.17 8.76
C PRO A 40 5.19 19.02 9.58
N GLU A 41 5.79 20.11 10.01
CA GLU A 41 6.92 20.09 10.96
C GLU A 41 6.45 19.86 12.40
N ASP A 42 5.25 20.37 12.72
CA ASP A 42 4.58 20.14 13.98
C ASP A 42 3.17 19.58 13.74
N THR A 43 2.74 18.63 14.57
CA THR A 43 1.39 18.09 14.54
C THR A 43 0.33 19.13 14.89
N ALA A 44 0.68 20.21 15.62
CA ALA A 44 -0.19 21.36 15.89
C ALA A 44 -0.57 22.14 14.64
N ASP A 45 0.22 22.05 13.57
CA ASP A 45 -0.05 22.69 12.27
C ASP A 45 -0.98 21.85 11.38
N CYS A 46 -1.39 20.67 11.83
CA CYS A 46 -2.31 19.80 11.10
C CYS A 46 -3.76 20.30 11.25
N GLY A 47 -4.20 21.17 10.34
CA GLY A 47 -5.59 21.60 10.22
C GLY A 47 -6.23 21.14 8.90
N ALA A 48 -7.53 20.88 8.91
CA ALA A 48 -8.27 20.67 7.67
C ALA A 48 -8.36 21.98 6.89
N ILE A 49 -7.77 22.02 5.69
CA ILE A 49 -7.87 23.17 4.78
C ILE A 49 -9.27 23.20 4.16
N TRP A 50 -9.79 22.03 3.84
CA TRP A 50 -11.15 21.83 3.32
C TRP A 50 -11.65 20.42 3.65
N ALA A 51 -12.96 20.24 3.54
CA ALA A 51 -13.61 18.94 3.64
C ALA A 51 -14.65 18.78 2.54
N ASN A 52 -14.72 17.59 1.95
CA ASN A 52 -15.72 17.27 0.95
C ASN A 52 -16.49 16.00 1.35
N LYS A 53 -17.79 15.98 1.07
CA LYS A 53 -18.68 14.89 1.43
C LYS A 53 -19.35 14.33 0.18
N PHE A 54 -19.02 13.09 -0.18
CA PHE A 54 -19.55 12.41 -1.37
C PHE A 54 -20.82 11.60 -1.11
N SER A 55 -21.18 11.33 0.14
CA SER A 55 -22.39 10.59 0.51
C SER A 55 -22.91 11.02 1.89
N THR A 56 -24.20 10.77 2.10
CA THR A 56 -24.87 10.95 3.40
C THR A 56 -24.89 9.67 4.25
N LYS A 57 -24.45 8.54 3.68
CA LYS A 57 -24.48 7.21 4.33
C LYS A 57 -23.08 6.63 4.44
N GLY A 58 -22.53 6.57 5.64
CA GLY A 58 -21.35 5.77 6.00
C GLY A 58 -20.11 6.00 5.11
N PHE A 59 -19.36 4.95 4.86
CA PHE A 59 -18.20 4.94 3.97
C PHE A 59 -18.66 5.13 2.52
N SER A 60 -18.29 6.23 1.92
CA SER A 60 -18.79 6.63 0.62
C SER A 60 -17.72 6.80 -0.45
N CYS A 61 -16.45 6.79 -0.06
CA CYS A 61 -15.34 6.77 -0.99
C CYS A 61 -14.80 5.34 -1.09
N ASN A 62 -14.79 4.79 -2.30
CA ASN A 62 -14.34 3.42 -2.53
C ASN A 62 -12.83 3.32 -2.71
N SER A 63 -12.16 4.41 -3.04
CA SER A 63 -10.73 4.43 -3.28
C SER A 63 -9.95 5.15 -2.19
N ILE A 64 -8.68 4.80 -2.06
CA ILE A 64 -7.68 5.66 -1.42
C ILE A 64 -7.43 6.83 -2.37
N PRO A 65 -7.38 8.10 -1.88
CA PRO A 65 -7.08 9.24 -2.72
C PRO A 65 -5.70 9.14 -3.36
N ILE A 66 -5.59 9.46 -4.65
CA ILE A 66 -4.31 9.56 -5.36
C ILE A 66 -4.08 11.02 -5.75
N MET A 67 -2.87 11.48 -5.48
CA MET A 67 -2.43 12.82 -5.88
C MET A 67 -1.84 12.76 -7.29
N GLY A 68 -2.39 13.54 -8.21
CA GLY A 68 -1.87 13.72 -9.57
C GLY A 68 -1.26 15.10 -9.77
N ALA A 69 -0.77 15.42 -10.95
CA ALA A 69 -0.17 16.72 -11.24
C ALA A 69 -1.19 17.87 -11.11
N ASN A 70 -2.45 17.65 -11.45
CA ASN A 70 -3.48 18.67 -11.56
C ASN A 70 -4.52 18.64 -10.44
N GLY A 71 -4.59 17.57 -9.65
CA GLY A 71 -5.61 17.40 -8.62
C GLY A 71 -5.53 16.06 -7.89
N ILE A 72 -6.48 15.86 -6.99
CA ILE A 72 -6.64 14.63 -6.22
C ILE A 72 -7.69 13.77 -6.90
N TYR A 73 -7.37 12.52 -7.17
CA TYR A 73 -8.26 11.56 -7.80
C TYR A 73 -8.86 10.62 -6.75
N ILE A 74 -10.18 10.48 -6.79
CA ILE A 74 -10.93 9.54 -5.94
C ILE A 74 -12.03 8.87 -6.75
N VAL A 75 -12.41 7.65 -6.36
CA VAL A 75 -13.56 6.95 -6.91
C VAL A 75 -14.64 6.82 -5.84
N ASN A 76 -15.86 7.17 -6.21
CA ASN A 76 -17.06 6.88 -5.43
C ASN A 76 -18.04 6.09 -6.29
N SER A 77 -18.29 4.83 -5.89
CA SER A 77 -19.05 3.86 -6.69
C SER A 77 -18.39 3.63 -8.05
N ASN A 78 -19.00 4.05 -9.14
CA ASN A 78 -18.47 3.97 -10.50
C ASN A 78 -18.10 5.36 -11.09
N THR A 79 -17.88 6.35 -10.26
CA THR A 79 -17.52 7.69 -10.72
C THR A 79 -16.13 8.06 -10.22
N LEU A 80 -15.24 8.35 -11.15
CA LEU A 80 -13.93 8.94 -10.91
C LEU A 80 -14.07 10.46 -10.88
N TYR A 81 -13.56 11.07 -9.82
CA TYR A 81 -13.53 12.52 -9.61
C TYR A 81 -12.10 13.03 -9.58
N GLU A 82 -11.88 14.18 -10.17
CA GLU A 82 -10.70 15.02 -9.96
C GLU A 82 -11.08 16.21 -9.09
N LEU A 83 -10.38 16.38 -7.97
CA LEU A 83 -10.64 17.42 -6.99
C LEU A 83 -9.52 18.44 -6.97
N SER A 84 -9.88 19.71 -6.78
CA SER A 84 -8.93 20.80 -6.57
C SER A 84 -8.14 20.62 -5.28
N TYR A 85 -6.83 20.78 -5.33
CA TYR A 85 -5.97 20.82 -4.14
C TYR A 85 -6.34 21.97 -3.19
N ALA A 86 -6.76 23.12 -3.75
CA ALA A 86 -6.96 24.34 -2.98
C ALA A 86 -8.22 24.30 -2.09
N ASN A 87 -9.30 23.67 -2.58
CA ASN A 87 -10.61 23.78 -1.93
C ASN A 87 -11.46 22.50 -2.02
N GLY A 88 -10.94 21.41 -2.58
CA GLY A 88 -11.65 20.14 -2.72
C GLY A 88 -12.82 20.14 -3.69
N GLN A 89 -13.04 21.22 -4.46
CA GLN A 89 -14.10 21.24 -5.46
C GLN A 89 -13.84 20.26 -6.58
N VAL A 90 -14.91 19.66 -7.11
CA VAL A 90 -14.84 18.77 -8.27
C VAL A 90 -14.47 19.61 -9.50
N LEU A 91 -13.31 19.31 -10.09
CA LEU A 91 -12.84 19.93 -11.33
C LEU A 91 -13.40 19.20 -12.54
N ARG A 92 -13.26 17.88 -12.56
CA ARG A 92 -13.74 16.97 -13.61
C ARG A 92 -14.24 15.66 -13.02
N LYS A 93 -15.04 14.94 -13.77
CA LYS A 93 -15.48 13.59 -13.42
C LYS A 93 -15.74 12.76 -14.67
N THR A 94 -15.60 11.44 -14.53
CA THR A 94 -15.98 10.48 -15.57
C THR A 94 -16.61 9.23 -14.94
N THR A 95 -17.40 8.52 -15.72
CA THR A 95 -18.06 7.27 -15.28
C THR A 95 -17.21 6.08 -15.71
N LEU A 96 -16.85 5.23 -14.75
CA LEU A 96 -16.18 3.96 -14.99
C LEU A 96 -17.16 2.92 -15.53
N LYS A 97 -16.65 1.89 -16.17
CA LYS A 97 -17.46 0.80 -16.76
C LYS A 97 -18.11 -0.09 -15.70
N GLU A 98 -17.52 -0.17 -14.50
CA GLU A 98 -18.05 -0.88 -13.35
C GLU A 98 -17.69 -0.10 -12.06
N LYS A 99 -18.37 -0.41 -10.96
CA LYS A 99 -18.05 0.16 -9.65
C LYS A 99 -16.72 -0.35 -9.13
N MET A 100 -16.07 0.45 -8.32
CA MET A 100 -14.92 0.04 -7.53
C MET A 100 -15.38 -0.55 -6.18
N ASP A 101 -14.71 -1.56 -5.68
CA ASP A 101 -14.95 -2.05 -4.33
C ASP A 101 -14.43 -1.11 -3.26
N SER A 102 -14.87 -1.33 -2.02
CA SER A 102 -14.48 -0.48 -0.90
C SER A 102 -13.01 -0.65 -0.56
N VAL A 103 -12.31 0.48 -0.40
CA VAL A 103 -10.92 0.55 0.09
C VAL A 103 -9.92 -0.15 -0.84
N CYS A 104 -10.10 0.01 -2.15
CA CYS A 104 -9.13 -0.42 -3.15
C CYS A 104 -8.09 0.67 -3.43
N ASN A 105 -6.89 0.21 -3.77
CA ASN A 105 -5.80 1.06 -4.22
C ASN A 105 -5.84 1.19 -5.74
N MET A 106 -5.97 2.43 -6.21
CA MET A 106 -5.67 2.77 -7.59
C MET A 106 -4.16 2.97 -7.74
N LEU A 107 -3.67 2.87 -8.95
CA LEU A 107 -2.28 3.18 -9.29
C LEU A 107 -2.25 4.26 -10.36
N LEU A 108 -1.44 5.28 -10.18
CA LEU A 108 -1.19 6.31 -11.17
C LEU A 108 0.27 6.22 -11.64
N GLU A 109 0.46 5.98 -12.91
CA GLU A 109 1.76 6.03 -13.58
C GLU A 109 1.70 7.05 -14.70
N GLU A 110 2.59 8.05 -14.66
CA GLU A 110 2.53 9.23 -15.54
C GLU A 110 1.14 9.90 -15.53
N HIS A 111 0.32 9.66 -16.54
CA HIS A 111 -1.04 10.16 -16.66
C HIS A 111 -2.08 9.03 -16.83
N PHE A 112 -1.68 7.79 -16.65
CA PHE A 112 -2.55 6.62 -16.69
C PHE A 112 -2.94 6.19 -15.29
N LEU A 113 -4.23 6.23 -14.99
CA LEU A 113 -4.80 5.77 -13.74
C LEU A 113 -5.37 4.37 -13.93
N TYR A 114 -4.78 3.39 -13.25
CA TYR A 114 -5.23 2.00 -13.26
C TYR A 114 -6.13 1.76 -12.06
N ILE A 115 -7.36 1.33 -12.34
CA ILE A 115 -8.45 1.25 -11.36
C ILE A 115 -8.95 -0.19 -11.28
N PRO A 116 -8.69 -0.91 -10.18
CA PRO A 116 -9.26 -2.23 -9.96
C PRO A 116 -10.76 -2.13 -9.66
N LEU A 117 -11.58 -2.96 -10.32
CA LEU A 117 -13.02 -2.92 -10.26
C LEU A 117 -13.62 -4.15 -9.54
N ALA A 118 -14.85 -4.00 -9.03
CA ALA A 118 -15.51 -4.97 -8.17
C ALA A 118 -15.84 -6.31 -8.87
N ASN A 119 -15.87 -6.33 -10.19
CA ASN A 119 -16.13 -7.53 -11.01
C ASN A 119 -14.84 -8.29 -11.39
N GLY A 120 -13.70 -7.95 -10.76
CA GLY A 120 -12.41 -8.58 -11.04
C GLY A 120 -11.76 -8.12 -12.34
N THR A 121 -12.18 -6.97 -12.90
CA THR A 121 -11.51 -6.31 -14.02
C THR A 121 -10.62 -5.17 -13.54
N MET A 122 -9.77 -4.68 -14.44
CA MET A 122 -9.01 -3.43 -14.27
C MET A 122 -9.36 -2.48 -15.41
N GLU A 123 -9.56 -1.21 -15.10
CA GLU A 123 -9.79 -0.15 -16.08
C GLU A 123 -8.65 0.87 -16.08
N CYS A 124 -8.18 1.25 -17.26
CA CYS A 124 -7.20 2.33 -17.41
C CYS A 124 -7.91 3.59 -17.88
N VAL A 125 -7.69 4.69 -17.16
CA VAL A 125 -8.21 6.02 -17.51
C VAL A 125 -7.02 6.96 -17.75
N ASP A 126 -7.02 7.64 -18.88
CA ASP A 126 -6.14 8.78 -19.11
C ASP A 126 -6.67 9.99 -18.34
N ILE A 127 -5.95 10.43 -17.31
CA ILE A 127 -6.38 11.56 -16.47
C ILE A 127 -6.26 12.92 -17.18
N ASN A 128 -5.51 13.05 -18.27
CA ASN A 128 -5.44 14.28 -19.04
C ASN A 128 -6.76 14.55 -19.78
N SER A 129 -7.33 13.52 -20.37
CA SER A 129 -8.62 13.58 -21.08
C SER A 129 -9.82 13.15 -20.23
N MET A 130 -9.61 12.50 -19.09
CA MET A 130 -10.63 11.83 -18.27
C MET A 130 -11.41 10.79 -19.05
N THR A 131 -10.75 10.05 -19.95
CA THR A 131 -11.37 9.01 -20.80
C THR A 131 -10.83 7.62 -20.47
N SER A 132 -11.73 6.63 -20.46
CA SER A 132 -11.35 5.21 -20.37
C SER A 132 -10.65 4.78 -21.67
N LEU A 133 -9.45 4.22 -21.53
CA LEU A 133 -8.66 3.73 -22.67
C LEU A 133 -8.93 2.25 -22.92
N TRP A 134 -8.92 1.44 -21.86
CA TRP A 134 -9.18 0.01 -21.93
C TRP A 134 -9.74 -0.53 -20.63
N GLN A 135 -10.34 -1.71 -20.67
CA GLN A 135 -10.73 -2.54 -19.55
C GLN A 135 -10.24 -3.97 -19.83
N SER A 136 -9.61 -4.60 -18.84
CA SER A 136 -9.18 -5.99 -18.95
C SER A 136 -10.35 -6.96 -19.01
N GLU A 137 -10.08 -8.22 -19.31
CA GLU A 137 -11.00 -9.31 -19.00
C GLU A 137 -11.21 -9.44 -17.48
N SER A 138 -12.26 -10.16 -17.09
CA SER A 138 -12.54 -10.43 -15.68
C SER A 138 -11.79 -11.67 -15.21
N PHE A 139 -11.07 -11.54 -14.08
CA PHE A 139 -10.40 -12.66 -13.41
C PHE A 139 -11.26 -13.32 -12.33
N GLY A 140 -12.55 -12.94 -12.27
CA GLY A 140 -13.48 -13.39 -11.24
C GLY A 140 -13.19 -12.79 -9.85
N GLY A 141 -14.20 -12.83 -8.96
CA GLY A 141 -14.08 -12.26 -7.61
C GLY A 141 -13.94 -10.74 -7.61
N GLN A 142 -13.29 -10.21 -6.59
CA GLN A 142 -13.09 -8.79 -6.35
C GLN A 142 -11.60 -8.44 -6.49
N SER A 143 -11.29 -7.35 -7.19
CA SER A 143 -9.92 -6.83 -7.29
C SER A 143 -9.59 -5.98 -6.07
N LEU A 144 -9.16 -6.61 -4.98
CA LEU A 144 -8.87 -5.96 -3.70
C LEU A 144 -7.38 -5.88 -3.37
N SER A 145 -6.50 -6.49 -4.17
CA SER A 145 -5.06 -6.39 -3.94
C SER A 145 -4.53 -5.01 -4.33
N THR A 146 -3.37 -4.67 -3.78
CA THR A 146 -2.64 -3.49 -4.22
C THR A 146 -2.06 -3.73 -5.61
N THR A 147 -2.39 -2.87 -6.57
CA THR A 147 -1.83 -2.92 -7.92
C THR A 147 -0.38 -2.44 -7.90
N PHE A 148 0.51 -3.21 -8.50
CA PHE A 148 1.92 -2.89 -8.65
C PHE A 148 2.28 -2.72 -10.14
N TYR A 149 3.09 -1.72 -10.47
CA TYR A 149 3.58 -1.48 -11.83
C TYR A 149 5.08 -1.68 -11.91
N HIS A 150 5.53 -2.37 -12.95
CA HIS A 150 6.94 -2.49 -13.27
C HIS A 150 7.16 -2.66 -14.78
N ASN A 151 7.96 -1.76 -15.36
CA ASN A 151 8.42 -1.84 -16.76
C ASN A 151 7.30 -2.13 -17.79
N GLY A 152 6.16 -1.45 -17.70
CA GLY A 152 5.05 -1.60 -18.64
C GLY A 152 4.09 -2.74 -18.31
N TYR A 153 4.23 -3.38 -17.16
CA TYR A 153 3.37 -4.44 -16.68
C TYR A 153 2.69 -4.07 -15.36
N LEU A 154 1.45 -4.53 -15.20
CA LEU A 154 0.65 -4.39 -13.99
C LEU A 154 0.47 -5.75 -13.34
N TYR A 155 0.64 -5.80 -12.03
CA TYR A 155 0.49 -7.02 -11.23
C TYR A 155 -0.55 -6.77 -10.16
N ALA A 156 -1.55 -7.63 -10.07
CA ALA A 156 -2.60 -7.54 -9.07
C ALA A 156 -3.24 -8.91 -8.84
N GLY A 157 -4.09 -9.00 -7.83
CA GLY A 157 -4.79 -10.23 -7.53
C GLY A 157 -6.26 -10.00 -7.20
N THR A 158 -7.05 -11.05 -7.33
CA THR A 158 -8.46 -11.06 -6.95
C THR A 158 -8.70 -11.89 -5.71
N THR A 159 -9.84 -11.66 -5.08
CA THR A 159 -10.35 -12.45 -3.97
C THR A 159 -11.80 -12.82 -4.26
N ASN A 160 -12.12 -14.09 -4.12
CA ASN A 160 -13.47 -14.60 -4.18
C ASN A 160 -13.76 -15.40 -2.90
N VAL A 161 -14.92 -15.15 -2.29
CA VAL A 161 -15.36 -15.89 -1.11
C VAL A 161 -16.43 -16.88 -1.56
N LEU A 162 -16.12 -18.15 -1.49
CA LEU A 162 -17.07 -19.22 -1.82
C LEU A 162 -18.15 -19.36 -0.76
N SER A 163 -19.24 -20.02 -1.09
CA SER A 163 -20.39 -20.23 -0.20
C SER A 163 -20.06 -20.97 1.11
N ASN A 164 -18.97 -21.74 1.12
CA ASN A 164 -18.45 -22.42 2.31
C ASN A 164 -17.50 -21.55 3.16
N GLY A 165 -17.28 -20.27 2.77
CA GLY A 165 -16.38 -19.34 3.44
C GLY A 165 -14.90 -19.46 3.04
N THR A 166 -14.54 -20.41 2.15
CA THR A 166 -13.19 -20.50 1.61
C THR A 166 -12.91 -19.32 0.68
N THR A 167 -11.72 -18.72 0.80
CA THR A 167 -11.25 -17.71 -0.14
C THR A 167 -10.46 -18.36 -1.27
N THR A 168 -10.66 -17.87 -2.49
CA THR A 168 -9.87 -18.21 -3.68
C THR A 168 -9.53 -16.94 -4.43
N GLY A 169 -8.62 -17.00 -5.38
CA GLY A 169 -8.29 -15.85 -6.22
C GLY A 169 -7.24 -16.19 -7.26
N LEU A 170 -7.11 -15.31 -8.24
CA LEU A 170 -6.05 -15.32 -9.22
C LEU A 170 -5.11 -14.16 -8.96
N PHE A 171 -3.79 -14.39 -9.04
CA PHE A 171 -2.81 -13.35 -9.24
C PHE A 171 -2.51 -13.25 -10.72
N TYR A 172 -2.39 -12.03 -11.26
CA TYR A 172 -2.30 -11.84 -12.71
C TYR A 172 -1.32 -10.72 -13.08
N CYS A 173 -0.81 -10.82 -14.30
CA CYS A 173 -0.01 -9.80 -14.96
C CYS A 173 -0.76 -9.31 -16.21
N LEU A 174 -0.87 -7.98 -16.35
CA LEU A 174 -1.38 -7.31 -17.53
C LEU A 174 -0.32 -6.49 -18.22
N ASN A 175 -0.45 -6.35 -19.54
CA ASN A 175 0.24 -5.31 -20.28
C ASN A 175 -0.43 -3.96 -19.96
N ALA A 176 0.32 -3.01 -19.42
CA ALA A 176 -0.21 -1.70 -18.99
C ALA A 176 -0.72 -0.84 -20.15
N LYS A 177 -0.25 -1.11 -21.39
CA LYS A 177 -0.62 -0.34 -22.58
C LYS A 177 -2.04 -0.62 -23.06
N ASP A 178 -2.49 -1.88 -22.99
CA ASP A 178 -3.74 -2.31 -23.61
C ASP A 178 -4.63 -3.20 -22.73
N GLY A 179 -4.17 -3.54 -21.50
CA GLY A 179 -4.89 -4.36 -20.56
C GLY A 179 -4.95 -5.84 -20.91
N SER A 180 -4.20 -6.29 -21.91
CA SER A 180 -4.14 -7.70 -22.28
C SER A 180 -3.46 -8.54 -21.21
N THR A 181 -3.98 -9.74 -20.97
CA THR A 181 -3.42 -10.69 -20.00
C THR A 181 -2.11 -11.26 -20.51
N VAL A 182 -1.07 -11.14 -19.69
CA VAL A 182 0.26 -11.73 -19.93
C VAL A 182 0.30 -13.13 -19.34
N TRP A 183 -0.06 -13.25 -18.05
CA TRP A 183 -0.19 -14.53 -17.37
C TRP A 183 -1.14 -14.44 -16.18
N THR A 184 -1.59 -15.59 -15.70
CA THR A 184 -2.35 -15.77 -14.47
C THR A 184 -1.72 -16.87 -13.62
N TYR A 185 -1.82 -16.74 -12.30
CA TYR A 185 -1.39 -17.72 -11.32
C TYR A 185 -2.52 -18.05 -10.36
N GLU A 186 -2.75 -19.35 -10.15
CA GLU A 186 -3.68 -19.89 -9.15
C GLU A 186 -2.98 -20.99 -8.36
N ASP A 187 -2.98 -20.89 -7.04
CA ASP A 187 -2.53 -21.99 -6.18
C ASP A 187 -3.72 -22.93 -5.93
N LYS A 188 -3.73 -24.04 -6.67
CA LYS A 188 -4.80 -25.05 -6.58
C LYS A 188 -4.64 -25.98 -5.38
N ASP A 189 -3.42 -26.16 -4.91
CA ASP A 189 -3.11 -27.04 -3.77
C ASP A 189 -3.40 -26.32 -2.44
N HIS A 190 -3.20 -25.01 -2.41
CA HIS A 190 -3.46 -24.16 -1.26
C HIS A 190 -4.30 -22.94 -1.68
N PRO A 191 -5.60 -23.11 -1.90
CA PRO A 191 -6.44 -22.02 -2.38
C PRO A 191 -6.45 -20.86 -1.39
N GLY A 192 -6.36 -19.63 -1.92
CA GLY A 192 -6.41 -18.40 -1.14
C GLY A 192 -6.64 -17.19 -2.03
N GLY A 193 -7.15 -16.11 -1.47
CA GLY A 193 -7.33 -14.85 -2.16
C GLY A 193 -6.17 -13.89 -1.95
N TYR A 194 -6.17 -12.80 -2.70
CA TYR A 194 -5.16 -11.74 -2.60
C TYR A 194 -5.83 -10.47 -2.07
N TYR A 195 -6.07 -10.47 -0.76
CA TYR A 195 -6.81 -9.42 -0.09
C TYR A 195 -5.84 -8.37 0.47
N TRP A 196 -5.77 -7.18 -0.13
CA TRP A 196 -4.89 -6.04 0.20
C TRP A 196 -3.38 -6.31 0.07
N SER A 197 -2.97 -7.56 -0.08
CA SER A 197 -1.58 -7.89 -0.37
C SER A 197 -1.14 -7.26 -1.70
N GLY A 198 0.12 -6.97 -1.81
CA GLY A 198 0.75 -6.44 -3.02
C GLY A 198 1.94 -7.28 -3.42
N ALA A 199 2.52 -6.94 -4.56
CA ALA A 199 3.75 -7.55 -5.05
C ALA A 199 4.92 -6.60 -4.93
N ILE A 200 6.13 -7.16 -4.99
CA ILE A 200 7.39 -6.42 -5.12
C ILE A 200 8.27 -7.12 -6.14
N VAL A 201 9.02 -6.36 -6.91
CA VAL A 201 10.11 -6.89 -7.72
C VAL A 201 11.41 -6.79 -6.92
N TYR A 202 12.09 -7.91 -6.78
CA TYR A 202 13.41 -7.97 -6.19
C TYR A 202 14.31 -8.78 -7.14
N GLU A 203 15.46 -8.20 -7.52
CA GLU A 203 16.29 -8.70 -8.62
C GLU A 203 15.42 -8.87 -9.90
N ASP A 204 15.40 -10.05 -10.49
CA ASP A 204 14.67 -10.36 -11.73
C ASP A 204 13.41 -11.20 -11.47
N ALA A 205 12.83 -11.15 -10.27
CA ALA A 205 11.64 -11.91 -9.91
C ALA A 205 10.58 -11.07 -9.23
N LEU A 206 9.33 -11.45 -9.41
CA LEU A 206 8.18 -10.92 -8.71
C LEU A 206 7.90 -11.76 -7.48
N TYR A 207 7.75 -11.11 -6.32
CA TYR A 207 7.38 -11.77 -5.06
C TYR A 207 6.02 -11.25 -4.60
N PHE A 208 5.13 -12.16 -4.20
CA PHE A 208 3.82 -11.82 -3.65
C PHE A 208 3.32 -12.87 -2.66
N THR A 209 2.40 -12.46 -1.78
CA THR A 209 1.77 -13.32 -0.76
C THR A 209 0.24 -13.20 -0.85
N GLY A 210 -0.47 -14.12 -0.20
CA GLY A 210 -1.93 -14.11 -0.16
C GLY A 210 -2.52 -14.70 1.12
N ASP A 211 -3.85 -14.85 1.13
CA ASP A 211 -4.61 -15.38 2.27
C ASP A 211 -4.28 -16.86 2.60
N ASN A 212 -3.59 -17.57 1.73
CA ASN A 212 -3.07 -18.92 1.97
C ASN A 212 -1.75 -18.94 2.77
N GLY A 213 -1.17 -17.78 3.07
CA GLY A 213 0.09 -17.69 3.82
C GLY A 213 1.33 -18.14 3.06
N ILE A 214 1.25 -18.24 1.74
CA ILE A 214 2.34 -18.68 0.87
C ILE A 214 3.00 -17.47 0.22
N LEU A 215 4.32 -17.47 0.21
CA LEU A 215 5.13 -16.58 -0.60
C LEU A 215 5.44 -17.26 -1.92
N VAL A 216 5.23 -16.55 -3.01
CA VAL A 216 5.51 -17.00 -4.37
C VAL A 216 6.61 -16.14 -4.97
N SER A 217 7.59 -16.77 -5.61
CA SER A 217 8.55 -16.17 -6.52
C SER A 217 8.17 -16.55 -7.95
N HIS A 218 7.94 -15.56 -8.80
CA HIS A 218 7.37 -15.74 -10.13
C HIS A 218 8.14 -14.95 -11.18
N SER A 219 8.10 -15.41 -12.43
CA SER A 219 8.60 -14.62 -13.56
C SER A 219 7.80 -13.32 -13.73
N LEU A 220 8.47 -12.28 -14.18
CA LEU A 220 7.83 -11.00 -14.49
C LEU A 220 6.89 -11.10 -15.70
N THR A 221 7.30 -11.81 -16.75
CA THR A 221 6.62 -11.78 -18.06
C THR A 221 6.22 -13.15 -18.60
N GLU A 222 6.57 -14.22 -17.91
CA GLU A 222 6.25 -15.59 -18.32
C GLU A 222 5.38 -16.27 -17.25
N SER A 223 4.56 -17.24 -17.62
CA SER A 223 3.76 -18.02 -16.67
C SER A 223 4.63 -19.09 -15.99
N VAL A 224 5.63 -18.65 -15.23
CA VAL A 224 6.62 -19.54 -14.58
C VAL A 224 6.77 -19.17 -13.11
N VAL A 225 6.46 -20.13 -12.24
CA VAL A 225 6.78 -20.06 -10.80
C VAL A 225 8.21 -20.51 -10.61
N TYR A 226 9.03 -19.66 -10.01
CA TYR A 226 10.43 -20.01 -9.72
C TYR A 226 10.55 -20.74 -8.39
N ASP A 227 9.78 -20.32 -7.38
CA ASP A 227 9.82 -20.91 -6.05
C ASP A 227 8.57 -20.56 -5.23
N THR A 228 8.32 -21.36 -4.19
CA THR A 228 7.26 -21.12 -3.21
C THR A 228 7.70 -21.47 -1.81
N ALA A 229 7.20 -20.74 -0.81
CA ALA A 229 7.44 -21.06 0.60
C ALA A 229 6.16 -20.88 1.43
N VAL A 230 5.78 -21.89 2.19
CA VAL A 230 4.73 -21.74 3.21
C VAL A 230 5.31 -20.97 4.38
N LEU A 231 4.88 -19.71 4.56
CA LEU A 231 5.32 -18.87 5.68
C LEU A 231 4.50 -19.17 6.94
N THR A 232 3.21 -19.37 6.78
CA THR A 232 2.25 -19.54 7.87
C THR A 232 0.94 -20.14 7.37
N THR A 233 0.09 -20.60 8.29
CA THR A 233 -1.31 -20.94 8.02
C THR A 233 -2.26 -19.77 8.23
N ALA A 234 -1.78 -18.64 8.75
CA ALA A 234 -2.55 -17.41 8.89
C ALA A 234 -2.58 -16.63 7.57
N ASN A 235 -3.64 -15.85 7.34
CA ASN A 235 -3.71 -14.98 6.18
C ASN A 235 -2.58 -13.95 6.18
N ILE A 236 -2.03 -13.63 4.99
CA ILE A 236 -1.14 -12.50 4.79
C ILE A 236 -1.86 -11.48 3.93
N ARG A 237 -2.18 -10.33 4.52
CA ARG A 237 -2.88 -9.21 3.88
C ARG A 237 -2.05 -7.93 3.83
N ALA A 238 -0.86 -7.97 4.39
CA ALA A 238 0.15 -6.94 4.27
C ALA A 238 0.94 -7.12 2.97
N GLY A 239 1.41 -6.04 2.40
CA GLY A 239 2.37 -6.07 1.30
C GLY A 239 3.77 -6.51 1.78
N LEU A 240 4.65 -6.70 0.81
CA LEU A 240 6.07 -6.94 1.03
C LEU A 240 6.81 -5.59 1.04
N THR A 241 7.84 -5.48 1.89
CA THR A 241 8.74 -4.31 1.94
C THR A 241 10.17 -4.80 1.89
N TYR A 242 10.98 -4.23 1.00
CA TYR A 242 12.42 -4.51 0.91
C TYR A 242 13.22 -3.63 1.85
N HIS A 243 14.24 -4.18 2.48
CA HIS A 243 15.19 -3.46 3.32
C HIS A 243 16.62 -3.72 2.85
N LYS A 244 17.29 -2.65 2.43
CA LYS A 244 18.60 -2.72 1.79
C LYS A 244 19.70 -3.22 2.73
N GLU A 245 19.71 -2.80 4.00
CA GLU A 245 20.80 -3.16 4.93
C GLU A 245 20.80 -4.66 5.30
N THR A 246 19.63 -5.29 5.35
CA THR A 246 19.50 -6.72 5.62
C THR A 246 19.43 -7.57 4.36
N ASP A 247 19.30 -6.91 3.20
CA ASP A 247 19.07 -7.52 1.91
C ASP A 247 17.93 -8.56 1.97
N ALA A 248 16.78 -8.11 2.47
CA ALA A 248 15.65 -8.99 2.76
C ALA A 248 14.31 -8.31 2.52
N LEU A 249 13.31 -9.13 2.21
CA LEU A 249 11.90 -8.74 2.17
C LEU A 249 11.26 -8.96 3.54
N TYR A 250 10.30 -8.10 3.88
CA TYR A 250 9.53 -8.19 5.12
C TYR A 250 8.04 -8.17 4.83
N THR A 251 7.29 -8.98 5.55
CA THR A 251 5.82 -8.94 5.59
C THR A 251 5.32 -9.39 6.95
N VAL A 252 4.04 -9.17 7.23
CA VAL A 252 3.41 -9.57 8.47
C VAL A 252 2.12 -10.33 8.20
N ALA A 253 1.92 -11.45 8.89
CA ALA A 253 0.69 -12.19 8.84
C ALA A 253 -0.37 -11.57 9.76
N LYS A 254 -1.62 -11.89 9.51
CA LYS A 254 -2.76 -11.38 10.26
C LYS A 254 -2.70 -11.68 11.77
N ASP A 255 -2.03 -12.77 12.17
CA ASP A 255 -1.80 -13.15 13.56
C ASP A 255 -0.63 -12.42 14.24
N GLY A 256 -0.05 -11.42 13.57
CA GLY A 256 1.09 -10.64 14.06
C GLY A 256 2.44 -11.34 13.95
N THR A 257 2.56 -12.39 13.15
CA THR A 257 3.87 -12.98 12.83
C THR A 257 4.56 -12.14 11.76
N LEU A 258 5.68 -11.53 12.12
CA LEU A 258 6.56 -10.79 11.22
C LEU A 258 7.55 -11.76 10.58
N PHE A 259 7.74 -11.66 9.27
CA PHE A 259 8.70 -12.46 8.51
C PHE A 259 9.78 -11.57 7.91
N GLN A 260 11.02 -12.07 7.98
CA GLN A 260 12.18 -11.60 7.21
C GLN A 260 12.55 -12.71 6.23
N ILE A 261 12.63 -12.37 4.96
CA ILE A 261 12.76 -13.31 3.86
C ILE A 261 13.97 -12.90 3.02
N GLN A 262 14.98 -13.76 2.97
CA GLN A 262 16.11 -13.60 2.08
C GLN A 262 15.83 -14.35 0.77
N CYS A 263 16.11 -13.68 -0.33
CA CYS A 263 15.96 -14.18 -1.69
C CYS A 263 17.29 -14.08 -2.43
N GLY A 264 17.45 -14.85 -3.49
CA GLY A 264 18.61 -14.79 -4.37
C GLY A 264 18.49 -15.78 -5.51
N ASN A 265 18.89 -15.38 -6.71
CA ASN A 265 18.72 -16.18 -7.92
C ASN A 265 17.28 -16.64 -8.14
N GLN A 266 16.31 -15.75 -7.91
CA GLN A 266 14.87 -16.02 -8.05
C GLN A 266 14.32 -17.02 -7.02
N LYS A 267 15.09 -17.43 -6.01
CA LYS A 267 14.72 -18.42 -4.98
C LYS A 267 14.55 -17.78 -3.62
N ILE A 268 13.71 -18.39 -2.80
CA ILE A 268 13.53 -18.06 -1.39
C ILE A 268 14.59 -18.85 -0.62
N THR A 269 15.63 -18.18 -0.12
CA THR A 269 16.81 -18.86 0.44
C THR A 269 16.73 -19.05 1.94
N LYS A 270 16.05 -18.12 2.64
CA LYS A 270 15.90 -18.20 4.10
C LYS A 270 14.67 -17.41 4.57
N VAL A 271 13.95 -17.99 5.52
CA VAL A 271 12.84 -17.31 6.23
C VAL A 271 13.14 -17.32 7.72
N SER A 272 13.05 -16.13 8.33
CA SER A 272 13.11 -15.93 9.78
C SER A 272 11.82 -15.27 10.24
N SER A 273 11.40 -15.46 11.48
CA SER A 273 10.17 -14.87 12.00
C SER A 273 10.26 -14.40 13.44
N GLY A 274 9.40 -13.43 13.80
CA GLY A 274 9.21 -12.94 15.16
C GLY A 274 7.76 -12.49 15.36
N LYS A 275 7.36 -12.25 16.60
CA LYS A 275 6.03 -11.72 16.90
C LYS A 275 6.12 -10.20 17.12
N ILE A 276 5.21 -9.42 16.46
CA ILE A 276 5.16 -7.96 16.65
C ILE A 276 4.70 -7.56 18.06
N MET A 277 4.03 -8.48 18.76
CA MET A 277 3.57 -8.28 20.12
C MET A 277 3.66 -9.58 20.91
N ASN A 278 4.27 -9.50 22.10
CA ASN A 278 4.36 -10.61 23.03
C ASN A 278 3.27 -10.50 24.11
N GLY A 279 2.70 -11.63 24.49
CA GLY A 279 1.74 -11.72 25.61
C GLY A 279 0.31 -11.23 25.31
N ALA A 280 0.00 -10.83 24.08
CA ALA A 280 -1.37 -10.57 23.67
C ALA A 280 -2.13 -11.89 23.42
N ASN A 281 -3.40 -11.96 23.86
CA ASN A 281 -4.26 -13.12 23.60
C ASN A 281 -4.79 -13.16 22.16
N PHE A 282 -4.92 -11.99 21.55
CA PHE A 282 -5.42 -11.83 20.19
C PHE A 282 -4.70 -10.67 19.48
N VAL A 283 -4.20 -10.94 18.29
CA VAL A 283 -3.61 -9.94 17.39
C VAL A 283 -4.27 -10.05 16.03
N THR A 284 -4.59 -8.90 15.42
CA THR A 284 -4.92 -8.82 13.99
C THR A 284 -4.11 -7.71 13.34
N CYS A 285 -3.46 -8.03 12.22
CA CYS A 285 -2.58 -7.14 11.49
C CYS A 285 -2.83 -7.24 9.98
N THR A 286 -2.95 -6.09 9.33
CA THR A 286 -3.08 -5.98 7.86
C THR A 286 -2.22 -4.85 7.31
N SER A 287 -1.47 -4.18 8.18
CA SER A 287 -0.58 -3.07 7.87
C SER A 287 0.69 -3.58 7.21
N THR A 288 1.06 -3.02 6.06
CA THR A 288 2.37 -3.27 5.46
C THR A 288 3.45 -2.60 6.31
N PRO A 289 4.53 -3.31 6.67
CA PRO A 289 5.62 -2.73 7.44
C PRO A 289 6.27 -1.54 6.73
N THR A 290 6.51 -0.46 7.43
CA THR A 290 7.36 0.65 6.97
C THR A 290 8.71 0.52 7.64
N ILE A 291 9.81 0.67 6.89
CA ILE A 291 11.17 0.49 7.41
C ILE A 291 11.93 1.81 7.34
N TYR A 292 12.60 2.16 8.44
CA TYR A 292 13.52 3.28 8.52
C TYR A 292 14.59 3.02 9.59
N ASN A 293 15.88 3.16 9.25
CA ASN A 293 17.01 2.98 10.15
C ASN A 293 16.94 1.69 10.99
N ASN A 294 16.79 0.53 10.34
CA ASN A 294 16.67 -0.78 10.98
C ASN A 294 15.45 -0.93 11.93
N ARG A 295 14.49 -0.02 11.87
CA ARG A 295 13.22 -0.11 12.58
C ARG A 295 12.09 -0.40 11.61
N LEU A 296 11.24 -1.32 12.00
CA LEU A 296 9.99 -1.64 11.33
C LEU A 296 8.84 -1.04 12.15
N TYR A 297 7.98 -0.30 11.49
CA TYR A 297 6.76 0.27 12.07
C TYR A 297 5.56 -0.48 11.50
N VAL A 298 4.79 -1.13 12.36
CA VAL A 298 3.69 -2.01 11.97
C VAL A 298 2.44 -1.65 12.75
N GLY A 299 1.36 -1.33 12.04
CA GLY A 299 0.03 -1.11 12.64
C GLY A 299 -0.69 -2.43 12.93
N CYS A 300 -1.38 -2.53 14.05
CA CYS A 300 -2.21 -3.69 14.38
C CYS A 300 -3.33 -3.35 15.37
N MET A 301 -4.13 -4.35 15.70
CA MET A 301 -4.98 -4.36 16.87
C MET A 301 -4.62 -5.58 17.72
N ALA A 302 -4.48 -5.38 19.03
CA ALA A 302 -4.27 -6.44 19.99
C ALA A 302 -5.16 -6.24 21.23
N ASP A 303 -5.79 -7.31 21.69
CA ASP A 303 -6.66 -7.29 22.89
C ASP A 303 -7.61 -6.07 22.90
N GLN A 304 -8.25 -5.79 21.75
CA GLN A 304 -9.20 -4.69 21.51
C GLN A 304 -8.60 -3.29 21.39
N TYR A 305 -7.27 -3.08 21.44
CA TYR A 305 -6.65 -1.78 21.27
C TYR A 305 -5.83 -1.73 19.99
N GLY A 306 -5.85 -0.57 19.32
CA GLY A 306 -4.93 -0.29 18.22
C GLY A 306 -3.52 -0.03 18.73
N TYR A 307 -2.52 -0.46 17.98
CA TYR A 307 -1.10 -0.24 18.28
C TYR A 307 -0.33 0.07 17.02
N VAL A 308 0.74 0.84 17.17
CA VAL A 308 1.88 0.80 16.27
C VAL A 308 3.01 0.10 17.02
N CYS A 309 3.46 -1.03 16.48
CA CYS A 309 4.57 -1.81 17.02
C CYS A 309 5.85 -1.38 16.31
N ILE A 310 6.88 -1.08 17.08
CA ILE A 310 8.20 -0.73 16.61
C ILE A 310 9.10 -1.94 16.84
N MET A 311 9.64 -2.49 15.75
CA MET A 311 10.43 -3.72 15.74
C MET A 311 11.85 -3.44 15.28
N ASP A 312 12.78 -4.20 15.76
CA ASP A 312 14.15 -4.24 15.26
C ASP A 312 14.20 -5.16 14.00
N ALA A 313 14.63 -4.60 12.88
CA ALA A 313 14.64 -5.31 11.59
C ALA A 313 15.69 -6.44 11.55
N LEU A 314 16.77 -6.34 12.33
CA LEU A 314 17.85 -7.33 12.33
C LEU A 314 17.48 -8.55 13.19
N THR A 315 16.85 -8.31 14.34
CA THR A 315 16.56 -9.34 15.34
C THR A 315 15.12 -9.82 15.34
N LEU A 316 14.21 -9.11 14.67
CA LEU A 316 12.77 -9.32 14.65
C LEU A 316 12.12 -9.25 16.04
N LYS A 317 12.74 -8.53 16.97
CA LYS A 317 12.23 -8.36 18.32
C LYS A 317 11.49 -7.02 18.47
N PRO A 318 10.42 -6.97 19.29
CA PRO A 318 9.80 -5.72 19.64
C PRO A 318 10.79 -4.82 20.39
N ILE A 319 10.86 -3.54 19.98
CA ILE A 319 11.58 -2.49 20.69
C ILE A 319 10.62 -1.86 21.70
N TYR A 320 9.50 -1.29 21.21
CA TYR A 320 8.41 -0.77 22.03
C TYR A 320 7.11 -0.71 21.21
N GLN A 321 6.02 -0.29 21.84
CA GLN A 321 4.71 -0.17 21.22
C GLN A 321 4.05 1.14 21.62
N VAL A 322 3.37 1.77 20.67
CA VAL A 322 2.53 2.94 20.91
C VAL A 322 1.08 2.47 20.94
N LYS A 323 0.46 2.54 22.11
CA LYS A 323 -0.93 2.15 22.33
C LYS A 323 -1.87 3.28 21.91
N GLY A 324 -2.83 2.96 21.07
CA GLY A 324 -3.92 3.83 20.67
C GLY A 324 -5.21 3.58 21.46
N PHE A 325 -6.35 3.74 20.78
CA PHE A 325 -7.68 3.66 21.41
C PHE A 325 -8.27 2.26 21.36
N GLN A 326 -9.25 2.03 22.23
CA GLN A 326 -10.02 0.80 22.24
C GLN A 326 -10.91 0.70 20.98
N ASN A 327 -11.06 -0.49 20.44
CA ASN A 327 -11.82 -0.80 19.22
C ASN A 327 -11.38 0.02 17.99
N ALA A 328 -10.10 0.35 17.90
CA ALA A 328 -9.52 1.20 16.88
C ALA A 328 -8.29 0.53 16.25
N GLU A 329 -8.50 -0.35 15.27
CA GLU A 329 -7.39 -1.00 14.57
C GLU A 329 -6.57 -0.01 13.75
N VAL A 330 -5.24 -0.10 13.83
CA VAL A 330 -4.32 0.60 12.93
C VAL A 330 -4.11 -0.29 11.70
N LYS A 331 -4.90 -0.07 10.65
CA LYS A 331 -4.83 -0.82 9.38
C LYS A 331 -3.89 -0.19 8.37
N SER A 332 -3.70 1.12 8.46
CA SER A 332 -2.79 1.84 7.55
C SER A 332 -1.35 1.44 7.79
N SER A 333 -0.56 1.40 6.73
CA SER A 333 0.88 1.40 6.85
C SER A 333 1.33 2.73 7.45
N PRO A 334 2.15 2.72 8.53
CA PRO A 334 2.66 3.95 9.11
C PRO A 334 3.50 4.74 8.09
N LEU A 335 3.41 6.06 8.14
CA LEU A 335 4.25 6.95 7.36
C LEU A 335 5.30 7.57 8.27
N VAL A 336 6.57 7.43 7.90
CA VAL A 336 7.71 7.98 8.65
C VAL A 336 8.13 9.30 8.00
N SER A 337 8.13 10.38 8.77
CA SER A 337 8.62 11.68 8.33
C SER A 337 9.96 11.98 8.97
N THR A 338 10.94 12.26 8.12
CA THR A 338 12.26 12.76 8.53
C THR A 338 12.34 14.28 8.49
N ARG A 339 11.23 14.98 8.19
CA ARG A 339 11.18 16.45 8.14
C ARG A 339 11.41 17.03 9.53
N GLY A 340 12.29 18.04 9.62
CA GLY A 340 12.66 18.66 10.90
C GLY A 340 13.58 17.81 11.76
N SER A 341 13.97 16.62 11.34
CA SER A 341 14.87 15.74 12.06
C SER A 341 16.32 16.20 11.95
N SER A 342 16.79 16.98 12.90
CA SER A 342 18.21 17.33 13.02
C SER A 342 19.02 16.34 13.86
N THR A 343 18.39 15.35 14.50
CA THR A 343 18.97 14.54 15.60
C THR A 343 18.63 13.05 15.54
N GLY A 344 18.21 12.50 14.38
CA GLY A 344 17.78 11.09 14.32
C GLY A 344 16.36 10.85 14.85
N GLU A 345 15.63 11.89 15.23
CA GLU A 345 14.22 11.82 15.59
C GLU A 345 13.36 11.82 14.33
N VAL A 346 12.35 10.96 14.28
CA VAL A 346 11.36 10.94 13.20
C VAL A 346 9.95 11.10 13.75
N THR A 347 9.04 11.64 12.93
CA THR A 347 7.61 11.65 13.26
C THR A 347 6.92 10.53 12.49
N VAL A 348 6.20 9.68 13.20
CA VAL A 348 5.46 8.56 12.62
C VAL A 348 3.99 8.88 12.61
N TYR A 349 3.39 8.96 11.42
CA TYR A 349 1.96 9.21 11.20
C TYR A 349 1.22 7.91 10.93
N PHE A 350 0.02 7.77 11.48
CA PHE A 350 -0.84 6.62 11.25
C PHE A 350 -2.32 6.99 11.43
N SER A 351 -3.20 6.23 10.81
CA SER A 351 -4.65 6.39 10.98
C SER A 351 -5.22 5.22 11.79
N MET A 352 -6.29 5.49 12.54
CA MET A 352 -7.04 4.47 13.24
C MET A 352 -8.42 4.28 12.60
N ASN A 353 -8.78 3.03 12.36
CA ASN A 353 -10.09 2.63 11.89
C ASN A 353 -11.08 2.56 13.06
N ALA A 354 -11.62 3.72 13.45
CA ALA A 354 -12.54 3.89 14.57
C ALA A 354 -13.61 4.94 14.26
N LEU A 355 -14.60 5.06 15.12
CA LEU A 355 -15.59 6.14 15.11
C LEU A 355 -15.55 6.88 16.46
N PRO A 356 -15.12 8.16 16.47
CA PRO A 356 -14.55 8.91 15.35
C PRO A 356 -13.15 8.40 14.99
N GLY A 357 -12.85 8.31 13.67
CA GLY A 357 -11.51 8.04 13.18
C GLY A 357 -10.62 9.29 13.27
N GLY A 358 -9.31 9.11 13.04
CA GLY A 358 -8.37 10.23 13.07
C GLY A 358 -7.01 9.90 12.48
N LEU A 359 -6.25 10.94 12.19
CA LEU A 359 -4.83 10.89 11.92
C LEU A 359 -4.07 11.20 13.21
N TYR A 360 -3.12 10.36 13.53
CA TYR A 360 -2.31 10.44 14.75
C TYR A 360 -0.83 10.47 14.39
N ALA A 361 -0.03 10.99 15.31
CA ALA A 361 1.41 10.99 15.15
C ALA A 361 2.09 10.81 16.51
N PHE A 362 3.30 10.26 16.47
CA PHE A 362 4.22 10.24 17.61
C PHE A 362 5.66 10.49 17.13
N LYS A 363 6.49 10.94 18.04
CA LYS A 363 7.92 11.10 17.78
C LYS A 363 8.66 9.84 18.22
N ASP A 364 9.43 9.28 17.31
CA ASP A 364 10.37 8.21 17.57
C ASP A 364 11.78 8.77 17.61
N THR A 365 12.50 8.56 18.72
CA THR A 365 13.82 9.10 18.98
C THR A 365 14.82 7.97 19.14
N GLU A 366 16.10 8.26 18.91
CA GLU A 366 17.17 7.28 19.15
C GLU A 366 17.19 6.78 20.62
N GLY A 367 16.78 7.61 21.59
CA GLY A 367 16.66 7.22 23.00
C GLY A 367 15.60 6.13 23.27
N ASN A 368 14.65 5.91 22.35
CA ASN A 368 13.69 4.81 22.42
C ASN A 368 14.24 3.51 21.80
N LEU A 369 15.53 3.49 21.44
CA LEU A 369 16.22 2.34 20.84
C LEU A 369 16.68 1.28 21.87
N LEU A 370 16.45 1.50 23.15
CA LEU A 370 16.93 0.60 24.19
C LEU A 370 15.82 -0.23 24.81
#